data_18ae02c19cf67e434a14f4f3561e2902
#
_entry.id   18ae02c19cf67e434a14f4f3561e2902
#
_cell.length_a   1.000
_cell.length_b   1.000
_cell.length_c   1.000
_cell.angle_alpha   90.00
_cell.angle_beta   90.00
_cell.angle_gamma   90.00
#
_symmetry.space_group_name_H-M   'P 1'
#
loop_
_entity.id
_entity.type
_entity.pdbx_description
1 polymer ?
#
loop_
_entity_poly.entity_id
_entity_poly.type
_entity_poly.pdbx_seq_one_letter_code
_entity_poly.pdbx_strand_id
1 'polypeptide(L)'
;MGKAEAAGTIRVLLADDDEPFLGALSPLIERQPELAVVGTALDGLAAIELADELSPDAVVIDLHMPRLDGVTAVARLRRDHPSMCVIALTGDQHPALHEAVTEAGADAVLLKDEFVDVLMDRLAAAKTIS
;
A
#
# COMPACT_ATOMS: atom_id res chain seq x y z
N MET A 1 -22.03 -0.64 9.95
CA MET A 1 -21.12 0.47 9.98
C MET A 1 -19.69 0.04 10.00
N GLY A 2 -18.96 0.43 9.02
CA GLY A 2 -17.57 0.08 8.92
C GLY A 2 -16.67 1.11 9.59
N LYS A 3 -15.46 0.69 9.93
CA LYS A 3 -14.43 1.59 10.45
C LYS A 3 -14.11 2.71 9.47
N ALA A 4 -14.27 2.47 8.18
CA ALA A 4 -13.95 3.43 7.13
C ALA A 4 -14.79 4.71 7.25
N GLU A 5 -15.91 4.64 7.96
CA GLU A 5 -16.78 5.79 8.17
C GLU A 5 -16.37 6.65 9.35
N ALA A 6 -15.49 6.13 10.21
CA ALA A 6 -15.11 6.84 11.43
C ALA A 6 -14.14 7.97 11.10
N ALA A 7 -14.33 9.12 11.77
CA ALA A 7 -13.40 10.24 11.65
C ALA A 7 -12.02 9.84 12.13
N GLY A 8 -10.98 10.23 11.40
CA GLY A 8 -9.60 9.92 11.74
C GLY A 8 -9.14 8.54 11.32
N THR A 9 -10.01 7.76 10.68
CA THR A 9 -9.64 6.45 10.15
C THR A 9 -8.75 6.63 8.92
N ILE A 10 -7.66 5.87 8.87
CA ILE A 10 -6.77 5.82 7.71
C ILE A 10 -7.30 4.76 6.76
N ARG A 11 -7.60 5.16 5.54
CA ARG A 11 -8.16 4.28 4.51
C ARG A 11 -7.02 3.69 3.70
N VAL A 12 -6.93 2.36 3.68
CA VAL A 12 -5.80 1.64 3.08
C VAL A 12 -6.25 0.81 1.88
N LEU A 13 -5.55 0.97 0.78
CA LEU A 13 -5.71 0.13 -0.41
C LEU A 13 -4.58 -0.89 -0.43
N LEU A 14 -4.91 -2.16 -0.60
CA LEU A 14 -3.91 -3.24 -0.69
C LEU A 14 -3.84 -3.74 -2.13
N ALA A 15 -2.64 -3.92 -2.64
CA ALA A 15 -2.44 -4.43 -4.00
C ALA A 15 -1.39 -5.55 -4.00
N ASP A 16 -1.81 -6.76 -4.35
CA ASP A 16 -0.94 -7.93 -4.40
C ASP A 16 -1.70 -9.02 -5.16
N ASP A 17 -1.02 -9.74 -6.05
CA ASP A 17 -1.67 -10.81 -6.79
C ASP A 17 -1.77 -12.12 -5.99
N ASP A 18 -1.17 -12.16 -4.81
CA ASP A 18 -1.23 -13.30 -3.90
C ASP A 18 -2.46 -13.16 -3.01
N GLU A 19 -3.57 -13.77 -3.41
CA GLU A 19 -4.83 -13.67 -2.67
C GLU A 19 -4.74 -14.22 -1.25
N PRO A 20 -4.08 -15.38 -0.99
CA PRO A 20 -3.89 -15.83 0.39
C PRO A 20 -3.15 -14.81 1.25
N PHE A 21 -2.15 -14.12 0.69
CA PHE A 21 -1.43 -13.09 1.42
C PHE A 21 -2.35 -11.93 1.77
N LEU A 22 -3.16 -11.45 0.83
CA LEU A 22 -4.13 -10.40 1.10
C LEU A 22 -5.14 -10.83 2.15
N GLY A 23 -5.60 -12.08 2.09
CA GLY A 23 -6.56 -12.62 3.05
C GLY A 23 -6.00 -12.69 4.46
N ALA A 24 -4.69 -12.85 4.60
CA ALA A 24 -4.02 -12.86 5.90
C ALA A 24 -3.72 -11.43 6.37
N LEU A 25 -3.34 -10.55 5.45
CA LEU A 25 -2.95 -9.19 5.79
C LEU A 25 -4.13 -8.29 6.16
N SER A 26 -5.22 -8.38 5.41
CA SER A 26 -6.40 -7.53 5.64
C SER A 26 -6.90 -7.57 7.09
N PRO A 27 -7.13 -8.76 7.68
CA PRO A 27 -7.59 -8.80 9.06
C PRO A 27 -6.60 -8.23 10.05
N LEU A 28 -5.29 -8.39 9.78
CA LEU A 28 -4.26 -7.82 10.65
C LEU A 28 -4.33 -6.30 10.68
N ILE A 29 -4.50 -5.70 9.51
CA ILE A 29 -4.64 -4.24 9.41
C ILE A 29 -5.93 -3.80 10.10
N GLU A 30 -7.01 -4.53 9.86
CA GLU A 30 -8.32 -4.16 10.41
C GLU A 30 -8.43 -4.33 11.92
N ARG A 31 -7.49 -5.03 12.55
CA ARG A 31 -7.42 -5.11 14.01
C ARG A 31 -7.06 -3.78 14.63
N GLN A 32 -6.39 -2.91 13.89
CA GLN A 32 -6.07 -1.57 14.37
C GLN A 32 -7.30 -0.69 14.22
N PRO A 33 -7.81 -0.08 15.32
CA PRO A 33 -9.05 0.71 15.22
C PRO A 33 -8.94 1.88 14.27
N GLU A 34 -7.73 2.38 14.03
CA GLU A 34 -7.50 3.55 13.19
C GLU A 34 -7.33 3.23 11.72
N LEU A 35 -7.28 1.94 11.36
CA LEU A 35 -7.03 1.53 9.98
C LEU A 35 -8.23 0.80 9.40
N ALA A 36 -8.50 1.04 8.13
CA ALA A 36 -9.57 0.36 7.42
C ALA A 36 -9.10 0.01 6.01
N VAL A 37 -9.26 -1.25 5.61
CA VAL A 37 -8.97 -1.68 4.26
C VAL A 37 -10.17 -1.33 3.40
N VAL A 38 -9.99 -0.41 2.45
CA VAL A 38 -11.11 0.07 1.62
C VAL A 38 -11.18 -0.61 0.26
N GLY A 39 -10.15 -1.35 -0.11
CA GLY A 39 -10.15 -2.09 -1.36
C GLY A 39 -8.93 -2.95 -1.50
N THR A 40 -9.01 -3.92 -2.40
CA THR A 40 -7.88 -4.77 -2.76
C THR A 40 -7.78 -4.86 -4.27
N ALA A 41 -6.55 -4.90 -4.78
CA ALA A 41 -6.28 -5.02 -6.21
C ALA A 41 -5.34 -6.21 -6.43
N LEU A 42 -5.51 -6.91 -7.55
CA LEU A 42 -4.71 -8.08 -7.87
C LEU A 42 -3.66 -7.81 -8.95
N ASP A 43 -3.60 -6.60 -9.46
CA ASP A 43 -2.57 -6.21 -10.43
C ASP A 43 -2.37 -4.70 -10.37
N GLY A 44 -1.31 -4.24 -11.05
CA GLY A 44 -0.93 -2.82 -11.00
C GLY A 44 -1.95 -1.87 -11.61
N LEU A 45 -2.60 -2.28 -12.70
CA LEU A 45 -3.61 -1.42 -13.32
C LEU A 45 -4.83 -1.28 -12.43
N ALA A 46 -5.28 -2.38 -11.82
CA ALA A 46 -6.40 -2.32 -10.89
C ALA A 46 -6.08 -1.46 -9.67
N ALA A 47 -4.82 -1.51 -9.20
CA ALA A 47 -4.39 -0.67 -8.08
C ALA A 47 -4.52 0.82 -8.43
N ILE A 48 -4.10 1.20 -9.63
CA ILE A 48 -4.18 2.58 -10.06
C ILE A 48 -5.64 3.02 -10.20
N GLU A 49 -6.47 2.19 -10.81
CA GLU A 49 -7.89 2.50 -10.98
C GLU A 49 -8.60 2.66 -9.64
N LEU A 50 -8.34 1.75 -8.70
CA LEU A 50 -8.94 1.84 -7.38
C LEU A 50 -8.45 3.04 -6.59
N ALA A 51 -7.17 3.39 -6.73
CA ALA A 51 -6.64 4.58 -6.07
C ALA A 51 -7.35 5.84 -6.57
N ASP A 52 -7.59 5.93 -7.88
CA ASP A 52 -8.32 7.07 -8.45
C ASP A 52 -9.76 7.10 -7.96
N GLU A 53 -10.39 5.94 -7.86
CA GLU A 53 -11.79 5.83 -7.47
C GLU A 53 -12.00 6.06 -5.98
N LEU A 54 -11.14 5.51 -5.16
CA LEU A 54 -11.31 5.52 -3.70
C LEU A 54 -10.57 6.63 -2.99
N SER A 55 -9.54 7.20 -3.60
CA SER A 55 -8.67 8.21 -2.98
C SER A 55 -8.24 7.79 -1.57
N PRO A 56 -7.55 6.64 -1.43
CA PRO A 56 -7.17 6.16 -0.11
C PRO A 56 -6.09 7.05 0.50
N ASP A 57 -5.92 6.95 1.81
CA ASP A 57 -4.86 7.68 2.52
C ASP A 57 -3.51 6.99 2.34
N ALA A 58 -3.53 5.67 2.17
CA ALA A 58 -2.31 4.88 2.00
C ALA A 58 -2.56 3.74 1.03
N VAL A 59 -1.50 3.34 0.33
CA VAL A 59 -1.53 2.14 -0.50
C VAL A 59 -0.34 1.26 -0.11
N VAL A 60 -0.60 -0.04 0.01
CA VAL A 60 0.44 -1.05 0.20
C VAL A 60 0.47 -1.85 -1.08
N ILE A 61 1.55 -1.80 -1.82
CA ILE A 61 1.62 -2.38 -3.15
C ILE A 61 2.81 -3.31 -3.32
N ASP A 62 2.54 -4.54 -3.76
CA ASP A 62 3.57 -5.50 -4.12
C ASP A 62 4.24 -5.06 -5.42
N LEU A 63 5.56 -5.12 -5.46
CA LEU A 63 6.32 -4.73 -6.65
C LEU A 63 6.30 -5.78 -7.76
N HIS A 64 5.89 -6.99 -7.45
CA HIS A 64 5.91 -8.10 -8.40
C HIS A 64 4.50 -8.57 -8.76
N MET A 65 3.77 -7.72 -9.46
CA MET A 65 2.43 -8.05 -9.92
C MET A 65 2.36 -8.03 -11.45
N PRO A 66 1.41 -8.76 -12.03
CA PRO A 66 1.23 -8.72 -13.48
C PRO A 66 0.62 -7.39 -13.94
N ARG A 67 0.66 -7.17 -15.24
CA ARG A 67 0.00 -6.11 -16.01
C ARG A 67 0.60 -4.72 -15.91
N LEU A 68 1.39 -4.45 -14.88
CA LEU A 68 2.13 -3.20 -14.78
C LEU A 68 3.21 -3.39 -13.74
N ASP A 69 4.46 -3.03 -14.07
CA ASP A 69 5.53 -3.21 -13.10
C ASP A 69 5.38 -2.26 -11.92
N GLY A 70 5.92 -2.69 -10.77
CA GLY A 70 5.71 -1.98 -9.52
C GLY A 70 6.31 -0.59 -9.49
N VAL A 71 7.46 -0.38 -10.11
CA VAL A 71 8.09 0.93 -10.15
C VAL A 71 7.22 1.92 -10.91
N THR A 72 6.70 1.50 -12.07
CA THR A 72 5.80 2.34 -12.86
C THR A 72 4.51 2.63 -12.10
N ALA A 73 3.96 1.62 -11.43
CA ALA A 73 2.74 1.81 -10.65
C ALA A 73 2.95 2.83 -9.52
N VAL A 74 4.07 2.71 -8.80
CA VAL A 74 4.41 3.65 -7.72
C VAL A 74 4.56 5.07 -8.27
N ALA A 75 5.25 5.22 -9.41
CA ALA A 75 5.45 6.53 -10.02
C ALA A 75 4.12 7.19 -10.38
N ARG A 76 3.19 6.42 -10.94
CA ARG A 76 1.88 6.93 -11.31
C ARG A 76 1.03 7.28 -10.08
N LEU A 77 1.06 6.43 -9.06
CA LEU A 77 0.35 6.70 -7.81
C LEU A 77 0.85 7.98 -7.16
N ARG A 78 2.16 8.17 -7.12
CA ARG A 78 2.75 9.37 -6.54
C ARG A 78 2.41 10.61 -7.34
N ARG A 79 2.45 10.52 -8.67
CA ARG A 79 2.13 11.66 -9.53
C ARG A 79 0.67 12.09 -9.35
N ASP A 80 -0.24 11.13 -9.33
CA ASP A 80 -1.68 11.41 -9.31
C ASP A 80 -2.21 11.67 -7.88
N HIS A 81 -1.49 11.19 -6.86
CA HIS A 81 -1.89 11.33 -5.47
C HIS A 81 -0.69 11.77 -4.62
N PRO A 82 -0.29 13.05 -4.73
CA PRO A 82 0.97 13.51 -4.11
C PRO A 82 1.06 13.35 -2.60
N SER A 83 -0.07 13.38 -1.89
CA SER A 83 -0.04 13.26 -0.42
C SER A 83 -0.35 11.87 0.09
N MET A 84 -0.57 10.90 -0.80
CA MET A 84 -0.86 9.52 -0.39
C MET A 84 0.41 8.85 0.15
N CYS A 85 0.26 8.05 1.20
CA CYS A 85 1.36 7.24 1.71
C CYS A 85 1.51 6.01 0.82
N VAL A 86 2.67 5.82 0.21
CA VAL A 86 2.93 4.68 -0.69
C VAL A 86 3.95 3.77 -0.04
N ILE A 87 3.54 2.55 0.29
CA ILE A 87 4.40 1.54 0.89
C ILE A 87 4.54 0.38 -0.11
N ALA A 88 5.76 0.13 -0.56
CA ALA A 88 6.04 -0.94 -1.48
C ALA A 88 6.47 -2.19 -0.74
N LEU A 89 5.97 -3.35 -1.16
CA LEU A 89 6.37 -4.64 -0.62
C LEU A 89 7.13 -5.42 -1.68
N THR A 90 8.16 -6.14 -1.27
CA THR A 90 8.93 -6.98 -2.18
C THR A 90 9.43 -8.22 -1.46
N GLY A 91 9.54 -9.32 -2.19
CA GLY A 91 10.20 -10.53 -1.69
C GLY A 91 11.70 -10.50 -1.89
N ASP A 92 12.21 -9.51 -2.60
CA ASP A 92 13.62 -9.44 -2.99
C ASP A 92 14.38 -8.32 -2.30
N GLN A 93 15.61 -8.63 -1.88
CA GLN A 93 16.50 -7.63 -1.30
C GLN A 93 17.44 -7.06 -2.37
N HIS A 94 16.86 -6.54 -3.44
CA HIS A 94 17.66 -5.95 -4.53
C HIS A 94 17.84 -4.46 -4.28
N PRO A 95 19.08 -4.00 -3.99
CA PRO A 95 19.30 -2.57 -3.75
C PRO A 95 18.86 -1.68 -4.92
N ALA A 96 19.10 -2.14 -6.15
CA ALA A 96 18.73 -1.36 -7.33
C ALA A 96 17.21 -1.19 -7.43
N LEU A 97 16.44 -2.21 -7.09
CA LEU A 97 14.99 -2.13 -7.09
C LEU A 97 14.48 -1.20 -5.99
N HIS A 98 15.06 -1.31 -4.79
CA HIS A 98 14.71 -0.44 -3.66
C HIS A 98 14.98 1.02 -4.02
N GLU A 99 16.12 1.29 -4.64
CA GLU A 99 16.48 2.64 -5.04
C GLU A 99 15.50 3.17 -6.09
N ALA A 100 15.22 2.36 -7.11
CA ALA A 100 14.32 2.76 -8.19
C ALA A 100 12.92 3.08 -7.68
N VAL A 101 12.38 2.27 -6.79
CA VAL A 101 11.03 2.48 -6.29
C VAL A 101 10.96 3.65 -5.31
N THR A 102 12.03 3.88 -4.55
CA THR A 102 12.11 5.05 -3.67
C THR A 102 12.16 6.32 -4.51
N GLU A 103 12.94 6.33 -5.58
CA GLU A 103 13.00 7.48 -6.48
C GLU A 103 11.67 7.70 -7.20
N ALA A 104 10.93 6.62 -7.46
CA ALA A 104 9.61 6.72 -8.07
C ALA A 104 8.58 7.34 -7.13
N GLY A 105 8.86 7.39 -5.83
CA GLY A 105 8.01 8.07 -4.88
C GLY A 105 7.46 7.22 -3.74
N ALA A 106 7.95 6.01 -3.55
CA ALA A 106 7.53 5.20 -2.39
C ALA A 106 8.08 5.82 -1.10
N ASP A 107 7.25 5.86 -0.08
CA ASP A 107 7.65 6.35 1.23
C ASP A 107 8.43 5.30 2.01
N ALA A 108 8.21 4.03 1.71
CA ALA A 108 8.93 2.94 2.33
C ALA A 108 8.92 1.72 1.40
N VAL A 109 9.97 0.90 1.51
CA VAL A 109 10.07 -0.38 0.80
C VAL A 109 10.34 -1.45 1.85
N LEU A 110 9.46 -2.42 1.97
CA LEU A 110 9.52 -3.43 3.02
C LEU A 110 9.58 -4.83 2.43
N LEU A 111 10.26 -5.74 3.12
CA LEU A 111 10.28 -7.14 2.74
C LEU A 111 9.01 -7.83 3.23
N LYS A 112 8.42 -8.65 2.39
CA LYS A 112 7.13 -9.30 2.70
C LYS A 112 7.16 -10.18 3.94
N ASP A 113 8.28 -10.83 4.22
CA ASP A 113 8.39 -11.77 5.34
C ASP A 113 8.80 -11.13 6.67
N GLU A 114 9.10 -9.83 6.67
CA GLU A 114 9.51 -9.11 7.87
C GLU A 114 8.67 -7.89 8.16
N PHE A 115 7.54 -7.77 7.52
CA PHE A 115 6.91 -6.46 7.33
C PHE A 115 5.82 -6.08 8.34
N VAL A 116 5.23 -7.05 9.05
CA VAL A 116 3.99 -6.75 9.78
C VAL A 116 4.15 -5.61 10.78
N ASP A 117 5.15 -5.71 11.66
CA ASP A 117 5.34 -4.68 12.67
C ASP A 117 5.74 -3.34 12.04
N VAL A 118 6.65 -3.40 11.06
CA VAL A 118 7.13 -2.19 10.39
C VAL A 118 6.00 -1.56 9.59
N LEU A 119 5.19 -2.38 8.92
CA LEU A 119 4.04 -1.89 8.17
C LEU A 119 3.06 -1.16 9.09
N MET A 120 2.75 -1.74 10.25
CA MET A 120 1.84 -1.11 11.19
C MET A 120 2.38 0.23 11.68
N ASP A 121 3.68 0.31 11.95
CA ASP A 121 4.31 1.57 12.34
C ASP A 121 4.22 2.60 11.24
N ARG A 122 4.44 2.21 9.99
CA ARG A 122 4.37 3.14 8.85
C ARG A 122 2.96 3.66 8.62
N LEU A 123 1.97 2.78 8.76
CA LEU A 123 0.58 3.20 8.61
C LEU A 123 0.14 4.12 9.74
N ALA A 124 0.61 3.87 10.95
CA ALA A 124 0.33 4.77 12.07
C ALA A 124 0.99 6.13 11.85
N ALA A 125 2.20 6.16 11.27
CA ALA A 125 2.88 7.41 10.97
C ALA A 125 2.14 8.23 9.91
N ALA A 126 1.46 7.57 8.96
CA ALA A 126 0.67 8.26 7.94
C ALA A 126 -0.43 9.11 8.58
N LYS A 127 -0.97 8.66 9.70
CA LYS A 127 -2.00 9.40 10.43
C LYS A 127 -1.46 10.71 10.99
N THR A 128 -0.21 10.73 11.42
CA THR A 128 0.37 11.93 12.05
C THR A 128 0.83 12.96 11.03
N ILE A 129 1.03 12.55 9.78
CA ILE A 129 1.49 13.46 8.73
C ILE A 129 0.34 14.30 8.17
N SER A 130 -0.84 13.73 8.14
CA SER A 130 -2.01 14.41 7.55
C SER A 130 -2.68 15.44 8.50
#